data_531758e6e53ed0d9b939e6914d6b03eb
#
_entry.id   531758e6e53ed0d9b939e6914d6b03eb
#
_cell.length_a   1.000
_cell.length_b   1.000
_cell.length_c   1.000
_cell.angle_alpha   90.00
_cell.angle_beta   90.00
_cell.angle_gamma   90.00
#
_symmetry.space_group_name_H-M   'P 1'
#
loop_
_entity.id
_entity.type
_entity.pdbx_description
1 polymer ?
#
loop_
_entity_poly.entity_id
_entity_poly.type
_entity_poly.pdbx_seq_one_letter_code
_entity_poly.pdbx_strand_id
1 'polypeptide(L)'
;SGSDYEEVLLSSAMALSLNRREGWKWYSSDRIAHLMGRGILSFISAKSGYQEFFKDGEDAVFFDSVEDLSEKVLYYAANSEKRKLVASSGRKKYHALFNAARVLRYIVDTVYDLPAAKEYEWSGEVYR
;
A
#
# COMPACT_ATOMS: atom_id res chain seq x y z
N SER A 1 9.78 6.32 20.93
CA SER A 1 10.83 5.41 20.42
C SER A 1 10.27 4.50 19.32
N GLY A 2 11.13 3.78 18.62
CA GLY A 2 10.70 2.84 17.57
C GLY A 2 9.78 1.74 18.11
N SER A 3 9.98 1.30 19.36
CA SER A 3 9.15 0.32 20.06
C SER A 3 7.72 0.81 20.27
N ASP A 4 7.53 2.07 20.64
CA ASP A 4 6.21 2.65 20.88
C ASP A 4 5.40 2.75 19.58
N TYR A 5 6.08 3.08 18.47
CA TYR A 5 5.46 3.10 17.14
C TYR A 5 4.99 1.70 16.71
N GLU A 6 5.80 0.68 16.94
CA GLU A 6 5.43 -0.70 16.61
C GLU A 6 4.24 -1.19 17.45
N GLU A 7 4.20 -0.88 18.74
CA GLU A 7 3.10 -1.24 19.63
C GLU A 7 1.79 -0.58 19.19
N VAL A 8 1.82 0.72 18.86
CA VAL A 8 0.66 1.43 18.32
C VAL A 8 0.18 0.82 17.00
N LEU A 9 1.08 0.46 16.10
CA LEU A 9 0.70 -0.21 14.85
C LEU A 9 0.04 -1.57 15.09
N LEU A 10 0.60 -2.38 16.00
CA LEU A 10 0.05 -3.71 16.31
C LEU A 10 -1.36 -3.65 16.90
N SER A 11 -1.68 -2.57 17.61
CA SER A 11 -3.01 -2.34 18.17
C SER A 11 -4.00 -1.66 17.22
N SER A 12 -3.52 -1.16 16.08
CA SER A 12 -4.33 -0.39 15.13
C SER A 12 -5.05 -1.31 14.14
N ALA A 13 -6.36 -1.10 13.99
CA ALA A 13 -7.17 -1.80 12.99
C ALA A 13 -7.22 -1.09 11.64
N MET A 14 -6.97 0.21 11.63
CA MET A 14 -7.02 1.10 10.48
C MET A 14 -5.93 2.17 10.60
N ALA A 15 -5.36 2.60 9.48
CA ALA A 15 -4.38 3.68 9.48
C ALA A 15 -4.41 4.49 8.18
N LEU A 16 -3.96 5.73 8.27
CA LEU A 16 -3.89 6.68 7.18
C LEU A 16 -2.45 6.76 6.65
N SER A 17 -2.30 6.57 5.35
CA SER A 17 -1.04 6.79 4.64
C SER A 17 -1.08 8.13 3.92
N LEU A 18 -0.45 9.14 4.51
CA LEU A 18 -0.30 10.46 3.92
C LEU A 18 1.04 10.59 3.20
N ASN A 19 1.02 11.18 2.02
CA ASN A 19 2.21 11.54 1.28
C ASN A 19 2.67 12.94 1.67
N ARG A 20 3.98 13.14 1.84
CA ARG A 20 4.55 14.48 2.10
C ARG A 20 4.41 15.43 0.91
N ARG A 21 4.31 14.88 -0.31
CA ARG A 21 4.12 15.64 -1.55
C ARG A 21 2.98 15.01 -2.35
N GLU A 22 1.99 15.80 -2.66
CA GLU A 22 0.93 15.42 -3.58
C GLU A 22 1.49 15.31 -5.01
N GLY A 23 0.95 14.37 -5.79
CA GLY A 23 1.27 14.23 -7.21
C GLY A 23 2.54 13.43 -7.55
N TRP A 24 3.28 12.94 -6.57
CA TRP A 24 4.34 11.98 -6.83
C TRP A 24 3.77 10.57 -6.94
N LYS A 25 3.75 10.08 -8.16
CA LYS A 25 3.28 8.71 -8.46
C LYS A 25 4.11 7.70 -7.66
N TRP A 26 3.40 6.81 -6.96
CA TRP A 26 3.95 5.73 -6.13
C TRP A 26 4.92 6.18 -5.05
N TYR A 27 4.90 7.46 -4.69
CA TYR A 27 5.69 7.90 -3.55
C TYR A 27 5.15 7.24 -2.28
N SER A 28 5.96 6.38 -1.73
CA SER A 28 5.70 5.72 -0.47
C SER A 28 6.90 5.94 0.45
N SER A 29 6.62 6.39 1.64
CA SER A 29 7.52 6.09 2.75
C SER A 29 7.33 4.62 3.14
N ASP A 30 8.17 4.08 4.01
CA ASP A 30 8.04 2.73 4.59
C ASP A 30 6.65 2.45 5.17
N ARG A 31 5.81 3.48 5.30
CA ARG A 31 4.49 3.41 5.92
C ARG A 31 3.56 2.44 5.23
N ILE A 32 3.47 2.42 3.89
CA ILE A 32 2.61 1.47 3.17
C ILE A 32 3.07 0.04 3.45
N ALA A 33 4.39 -0.21 3.45
CA ALA A 33 4.95 -1.50 3.79
C ALA A 33 4.57 -1.94 5.21
N HIS A 34 4.70 -1.04 6.18
CA HIS A 34 4.34 -1.32 7.57
C HIS A 34 2.85 -1.56 7.77
N LEU A 35 1.99 -0.78 7.12
CA LEU A 35 0.53 -0.89 7.27
C LEU A 35 -0.01 -2.13 6.55
N MET A 36 0.18 -2.21 5.24
CA MET A 36 -0.37 -3.30 4.44
C MET A 36 0.32 -4.63 4.74
N GLY A 37 1.65 -4.62 4.92
CA GLY A 37 2.40 -5.82 5.26
C GLY A 37 1.97 -6.46 6.57
N ARG A 38 1.42 -5.71 7.51
CA ARG A 38 0.87 -6.18 8.78
C ARG A 38 -0.63 -6.48 8.74
N GLY A 39 -1.32 -6.18 7.65
CA GLY A 39 -2.76 -6.38 7.51
C GLY A 39 -3.59 -5.33 8.23
N ILE A 40 -3.10 -4.11 8.29
CA ILE A 40 -3.85 -2.95 8.77
C ILE A 40 -4.60 -2.34 7.60
N LEU A 41 -5.90 -2.05 7.74
CA LEU A 41 -6.66 -1.38 6.69
C LEU A 41 -6.04 0.00 6.42
N SER A 42 -5.58 0.19 5.19
CA SER A 42 -4.86 1.39 4.80
C SER A 42 -5.74 2.32 3.98
N PHE A 43 -5.89 3.57 4.45
CA PHE A 43 -6.48 4.66 3.67
C PHE A 43 -5.36 5.39 2.93
N ILE A 44 -5.46 5.45 1.60
CA ILE A 44 -4.43 5.96 0.70
C ILE A 44 -5.02 7.05 -0.18
N SER A 45 -4.30 8.15 -0.38
CA SER A 45 -4.76 9.20 -1.30
C SER A 45 -4.90 8.67 -2.73
N ALA A 46 -6.00 8.95 -3.39
CA ALA A 46 -6.24 8.60 -4.78
C ALA A 46 -5.21 9.23 -5.74
N LYS A 47 -4.59 10.35 -5.34
CA LYS A 47 -3.53 11.02 -6.11
C LYS A 47 -2.17 10.28 -6.09
N SER A 48 -2.05 9.21 -5.31
CA SER A 48 -0.79 8.46 -5.15
C SER A 48 -0.45 7.55 -6.32
N GLY A 49 -1.41 7.19 -7.17
CA GLY A 49 -1.26 6.21 -8.25
C GLY A 49 -1.26 4.74 -7.81
N TYR A 50 -1.42 4.45 -6.52
CA TYR A 50 -1.44 3.07 -6.01
C TYR A 50 -2.65 2.25 -6.45
N GLN A 51 -3.68 2.88 -7.04
CA GLN A 51 -4.80 2.18 -7.67
C GLN A 51 -4.37 1.27 -8.83
N GLU A 52 -3.19 1.47 -9.39
CA GLU A 52 -2.61 0.56 -10.40
C GLU A 52 -2.26 -0.81 -9.80
N PHE A 53 -1.98 -0.87 -8.51
CA PHE A 53 -1.62 -2.10 -7.80
C PHE A 53 -2.73 -2.65 -6.92
N PHE A 54 -3.56 -1.79 -6.34
CA PHE A 54 -4.57 -2.17 -5.35
C PHE A 54 -5.93 -1.65 -5.74
N LYS A 55 -6.94 -2.49 -5.59
CA LYS A 55 -8.33 -2.12 -5.86
C LYS A 55 -8.97 -1.45 -4.65
N ASP A 56 -9.68 -0.34 -4.92
CA ASP A 56 -10.45 0.37 -3.89
C ASP A 56 -11.56 -0.52 -3.31
N GLY A 57 -11.66 -0.54 -2.00
CA GLY A 57 -12.63 -1.34 -1.25
C GLY A 57 -12.41 -2.85 -1.26
N GLU A 58 -11.36 -3.35 -1.96
CA GLU A 58 -10.98 -4.77 -1.99
C GLU A 58 -9.63 -5.02 -1.32
N ASP A 59 -8.60 -4.23 -1.65
CA ASP A 59 -7.23 -4.40 -1.16
C ASP A 59 -6.77 -3.24 -0.26
N ALA A 60 -7.29 -2.05 -0.51
CA ALA A 60 -7.07 -0.84 0.26
C ALA A 60 -8.28 0.08 0.13
N VAL A 61 -8.27 1.21 0.78
CA VAL A 61 -9.31 2.23 0.64
C VAL A 61 -8.68 3.52 0.16
N PHE A 62 -9.11 4.00 -0.99
CA PHE A 62 -8.65 5.26 -1.55
C PHE A 62 -9.61 6.39 -1.22
N PHE A 63 -9.08 7.60 -1.03
CA PHE A 63 -9.88 8.79 -0.76
C PHE A 63 -9.40 9.98 -1.58
N ASP A 64 -10.33 10.83 -1.97
CA ASP A 64 -10.09 12.01 -2.79
C ASP A 64 -10.10 13.32 -1.99
N SER A 65 -10.82 13.33 -0.86
CA SER A 65 -10.99 14.50 0.00
C SER A 65 -11.03 14.12 1.48
N VAL A 66 -10.97 15.11 2.36
CA VAL A 66 -11.12 14.91 3.81
C VAL A 66 -12.52 14.41 4.16
N GLU A 67 -13.53 14.92 3.47
CA GLU A 67 -14.92 14.52 3.65
C GLU A 67 -15.12 13.05 3.26
N ASP A 68 -14.62 12.64 2.09
CA ASP A 68 -14.66 11.26 1.62
C ASP A 68 -13.90 10.32 2.57
N LEU A 69 -12.72 10.73 3.04
CA LEU A 69 -11.96 9.99 4.05
C LEU A 69 -12.78 9.80 5.32
N SER A 70 -13.42 10.86 5.82
CA SER A 70 -14.21 10.81 7.05
C SER A 70 -15.37 9.81 6.94
N GLU A 71 -16.12 9.84 5.84
CA GLU A 71 -17.21 8.91 5.58
C GLU A 71 -16.71 7.45 5.53
N LYS A 72 -15.61 7.20 4.83
CA LYS A 72 -15.00 5.87 4.72
C LYS A 72 -14.47 5.36 6.06
N VAL A 73 -13.82 6.20 6.85
CA VAL A 73 -13.37 5.84 8.20
C VAL A 73 -14.55 5.41 9.07
N LEU A 74 -15.62 6.18 9.10
CA LEU A 74 -16.84 5.84 9.86
C LEU A 74 -17.47 4.54 9.38
N TYR A 75 -17.55 4.33 8.07
CA TYR A 75 -18.07 3.10 7.48
C TYR A 75 -17.27 1.87 7.94
N TYR A 76 -15.95 1.89 7.81
CA TYR A 76 -15.11 0.75 8.19
C TYR A 76 -14.96 0.60 9.70
N ALA A 77 -15.13 1.65 10.47
CA ALA A 77 -15.23 1.56 11.93
C ALA A 77 -16.47 0.78 12.36
N ALA A 78 -17.62 1.02 11.71
CA ALA A 78 -18.87 0.32 11.97
C ALA A 78 -18.95 -1.10 11.38
N ASN A 79 -18.17 -1.40 10.34
CA ASN A 79 -18.22 -2.66 9.59
C ASN A 79 -16.92 -3.47 9.76
N SER A 80 -16.72 -4.05 10.93
CA SER A 80 -15.48 -4.75 11.30
C SER A 80 -15.14 -5.93 10.38
N GLU A 81 -16.13 -6.69 9.93
CA GLU A 81 -15.90 -7.84 9.05
C GLU A 81 -15.43 -7.39 7.66
N LYS A 82 -16.06 -6.36 7.08
CA LYS A 82 -15.61 -5.80 5.81
C LYS A 82 -14.20 -5.22 5.93
N ARG A 83 -13.92 -4.53 7.04
CA ARG A 83 -12.58 -3.99 7.34
C ARG A 83 -11.52 -5.10 7.35
N LYS A 84 -11.76 -6.20 8.05
CA LYS A 84 -10.84 -7.34 8.12
C LYS A 84 -10.62 -8.00 6.77
N LEU A 85 -11.68 -8.15 5.96
CA LEU A 85 -11.57 -8.72 4.63
C LEU A 85 -10.66 -7.88 3.73
N VAL A 86 -10.88 -6.57 3.67
CA VAL A 86 -10.07 -5.65 2.85
C VAL A 86 -8.62 -5.63 3.35
N ALA A 87 -8.39 -5.54 4.65
CA ALA A 87 -7.05 -5.56 5.25
C ALA A 87 -6.31 -6.87 4.95
N SER A 88 -6.98 -8.02 5.02
CA SER A 88 -6.39 -9.33 4.70
C SER A 88 -6.06 -9.46 3.22
N SER A 89 -6.94 -9.02 2.32
CA SER A 89 -6.70 -8.99 0.89
C SER A 89 -5.50 -8.11 0.55
N GLY A 90 -5.47 -6.89 1.09
CA GLY A 90 -4.36 -5.95 0.91
C GLY A 90 -3.03 -6.53 1.36
N ARG A 91 -2.99 -7.20 2.52
CA ARG A 91 -1.78 -7.88 3.01
C ARG A 91 -1.28 -8.95 2.04
N LYS A 92 -2.17 -9.82 1.58
CA LYS A 92 -1.82 -10.89 0.64
C LYS A 92 -1.24 -10.32 -0.64
N LYS A 93 -1.90 -9.32 -1.19
CA LYS A 93 -1.49 -8.68 -2.44
C LYS A 93 -0.18 -7.89 -2.29
N TYR A 94 -0.02 -7.17 -1.17
CA TYR A 94 1.23 -6.47 -0.87
C TYR A 94 2.42 -7.44 -0.85
N HIS A 95 2.32 -8.56 -0.12
CA HIS A 95 3.38 -9.56 -0.07
C HIS A 95 3.61 -10.28 -1.40
N ALA A 96 2.59 -10.46 -2.23
CA ALA A 96 2.76 -11.01 -3.56
C ALA A 96 3.53 -10.07 -4.50
N LEU A 97 3.24 -8.76 -4.43
CA LEU A 97 3.84 -7.75 -5.30
C LEU A 97 5.24 -7.32 -4.81
N PHE A 98 5.38 -6.99 -3.53
CA PHE A 98 6.51 -6.26 -2.98
C PHE A 98 7.31 -7.05 -1.94
N ASN A 99 7.32 -8.38 -2.00
CA ASN A 99 8.24 -9.15 -1.15
C ASN A 99 9.70 -8.92 -1.55
N ALA A 100 10.59 -9.01 -0.58
CA ALA A 100 12.01 -8.69 -0.77
C ALA A 100 12.68 -9.51 -1.89
N ALA A 101 12.35 -10.79 -2.01
CA ALA A 101 12.92 -11.65 -3.04
C ALA A 101 12.53 -11.18 -4.44
N ARG A 102 11.26 -10.80 -4.64
CA ARG A 102 10.77 -10.31 -5.93
C ARG A 102 11.38 -8.95 -6.30
N VAL A 103 11.49 -8.05 -5.33
CA VAL A 103 12.11 -6.73 -5.53
C VAL A 103 13.61 -6.87 -5.87
N LEU A 104 14.34 -7.70 -5.12
CA LEU A 104 15.76 -7.97 -5.40
C LEU A 104 15.94 -8.61 -6.78
N ARG A 105 15.08 -9.55 -7.14
CA ARG A 105 15.13 -10.16 -8.47
C ARG A 105 14.91 -9.15 -9.58
N TYR A 106 13.94 -8.25 -9.43
CA TYR A 106 13.73 -7.16 -10.38
C TYR A 106 14.97 -6.26 -10.53
N ILE A 107 15.64 -5.92 -9.43
CA ILE A 107 16.88 -5.14 -9.48
C ILE A 107 17.94 -5.87 -10.29
N VAL A 108 18.16 -7.17 -10.04
CA VAL A 108 19.12 -7.99 -10.79
C VAL A 108 18.74 -8.08 -12.26
N ASP A 109 17.49 -8.40 -12.56
CA ASP A 109 17.00 -8.52 -13.94
C ASP A 109 17.15 -7.19 -14.71
N THR A 110 16.95 -6.06 -14.03
CA THR A 110 17.14 -4.72 -14.63
C THR A 110 18.61 -4.38 -14.85
N VAL A 111 19.47 -4.66 -13.87
CA VAL A 111 20.92 -4.38 -13.96
C VAL A 111 21.57 -5.16 -15.10
N TYR A 112 21.16 -6.41 -15.30
CA TYR A 112 21.68 -7.28 -16.36
C TYR A 112 20.88 -7.21 -17.68
N ASP A 113 19.91 -6.30 -17.77
CA ASP A 113 19.04 -6.09 -18.95
C ASP A 113 18.34 -7.38 -19.41
N LEU A 114 17.91 -8.20 -18.48
CA LEU A 114 17.24 -9.47 -18.76
C LEU A 114 15.80 -9.24 -19.25
N PRO A 115 15.28 -10.06 -20.19
CA PRO A 115 13.89 -9.93 -20.68
C PRO A 115 12.84 -9.94 -19.56
N ALA A 116 13.07 -10.73 -18.50
CA ALA A 116 12.19 -10.83 -17.34
C ALA A 116 11.98 -9.50 -16.61
N ALA A 117 12.89 -8.52 -16.74
CA ALA A 117 12.71 -7.19 -16.15
C ALA A 117 11.45 -6.46 -16.67
N LYS A 118 10.95 -6.81 -17.85
CA LYS A 118 9.75 -6.21 -18.47
C LYS A 118 8.44 -6.81 -17.99
N GLU A 119 8.47 -7.91 -17.26
CA GLU A 119 7.29 -8.64 -16.78
C GLU A 119 6.73 -8.13 -15.44
N TYR A 120 7.45 -7.21 -14.79
CA TYR A 120 7.01 -6.64 -13.52
C TYR A 120 6.00 -5.51 -13.74
N GLU A 121 5.02 -5.38 -12.86
CA GLU A 121 3.92 -4.40 -12.95
C GLU A 121 4.40 -2.95 -12.96
N TRP A 122 5.61 -2.70 -12.45
CA TRP A 122 6.24 -1.37 -12.41
C TRP A 122 7.35 -1.17 -13.45
N SER A 123 7.51 -2.11 -14.39
CA SER A 123 8.63 -2.07 -15.35
C SER A 123 8.62 -0.86 -16.30
N GLY A 124 7.47 -0.22 -16.50
CA GLY A 124 7.35 0.98 -17.33
C GLY A 124 7.96 2.26 -16.72
N GLU A 125 8.34 2.23 -15.45
CA GLU A 125 8.83 3.39 -14.70
C GLU A 125 10.35 3.33 -14.43
N VAL A 126 11.10 2.63 -15.25
CA VAL A 126 12.57 2.57 -15.13
C VAL A 126 13.19 3.85 -15.67
N TYR A 127 13.78 4.66 -14.81
CA TYR A 127 14.60 5.81 -15.19
C TYR A 127 16.00 5.31 -15.56
N ARG A 128 16.36 5.52 -16.80
CA ARG A 128 17.70 5.21 -17.33
C ARG A 128 18.56 6.45 -17.42
#